data_0829090aa2f095602302847359e2c667
#
_entry.id   0829090aa2f095602302847359e2c667
#
_cell.length_a   1.000
_cell.length_b   1.000
_cell.length_c   1.000
_cell.angle_alpha   90.00
_cell.angle_beta   90.00
_cell.angle_gamma   90.00
#
_symmetry.space_group_name_H-M   'P 1'
#
loop_
_entity.id
_entity.type
_entity.pdbx_description
1 polymer ?
#
loop_
_entity_poly.entity_id
_entity_poly.type
_entity_poly.pdbx_seq_one_letter_code
_entity_poly.pdbx_strand_id
1 'polypeptide(L)'
;SPQHDLSLARVLKSPLFGLPDTALVQLARRKADGSVAWFDLLQKTELLMPVLQGLSVTLMRWKGWVDQLPPHDALQAIYADGDVLARFAQAAPAVQRDAVLANLRALLGVSLQLGGGRFSTPYTFVRTLKAGGVQAPAAVLDDAVRLLTIHGAKGLEAKAVLLLDTDTSPRNGDTMSVLVDWPGEAAV
;
A
#
# COMPACT_ATOMS: atom_id res chain seq x y z
N SER A 1 6.77 -12.75 3.50
CA SER A 1 7.60 -13.95 3.49
C SER A 1 8.65 -13.81 2.40
N PRO A 2 9.93 -14.11 2.65
CA PRO A 2 10.98 -14.12 1.65
C PRO A 2 10.69 -15.06 0.47
N GLN A 3 9.86 -16.07 0.71
CA GLN A 3 9.47 -17.09 -0.29
C GLN A 3 8.33 -16.65 -1.22
N HIS A 4 7.83 -15.41 -1.10
CA HIS A 4 6.76 -14.92 -1.97
C HIS A 4 7.32 -14.17 -3.17
N ASP A 5 7.67 -14.88 -4.23
CA ASP A 5 8.35 -14.36 -5.43
C ASP A 5 7.64 -13.17 -6.09
N LEU A 6 6.30 -13.20 -6.17
CA LEU A 6 5.54 -12.09 -6.75
C LEU A 6 5.73 -10.77 -5.98
N SER A 7 5.78 -10.83 -4.64
CA SER A 7 6.06 -9.66 -3.82
C SER A 7 7.49 -9.18 -4.03
N LEU A 8 8.45 -10.10 -4.10
CA LEU A 8 9.83 -9.76 -4.39
C LEU A 8 9.99 -9.16 -5.79
N ALA A 9 9.33 -9.72 -6.81
CA ALA A 9 9.34 -9.16 -8.15
C ALA A 9 8.85 -7.70 -8.18
N ARG A 10 7.77 -7.39 -7.44
CA ARG A 10 7.25 -6.02 -7.32
C ARG A 10 8.26 -5.08 -6.68
N VAL A 11 8.97 -5.53 -5.65
CA VAL A 11 10.02 -4.74 -4.98
C VAL A 11 11.18 -4.51 -5.93
N LEU A 12 11.65 -5.56 -6.63
CA LEU A 12 12.77 -5.47 -7.58
C LEU A 12 12.46 -4.56 -8.79
N LYS A 13 11.20 -4.54 -9.24
CA LYS A 13 10.73 -3.66 -10.31
C LYS A 13 10.45 -2.22 -9.85
N SER A 14 10.25 -2.01 -8.54
CA SER A 14 9.96 -0.68 -7.99
C SER A 14 11.13 0.28 -8.15
N PRO A 15 10.91 1.60 -7.95
CA PRO A 15 11.99 2.60 -7.98
C PRO A 15 13.16 2.31 -7.05
N LEU A 16 12.99 1.45 -6.03
CA LEU A 16 14.07 1.04 -5.13
C LEU A 16 15.22 0.35 -5.86
N PHE A 17 14.90 -0.53 -6.80
CA PHE A 17 15.91 -1.30 -7.52
C PHE A 17 15.85 -1.06 -9.03
N GLY A 18 14.69 -0.72 -9.59
CA GLY A 18 14.52 -0.37 -11.00
C GLY A 18 14.92 -1.48 -11.96
N LEU A 19 14.79 -2.75 -11.56
CA LEU A 19 15.18 -3.85 -12.42
C LEU A 19 14.32 -3.91 -13.69
N PRO A 20 14.94 -4.10 -14.86
CA PRO A 20 14.22 -4.30 -16.10
C PRO A 20 13.53 -5.68 -16.13
N ASP A 21 12.45 -5.78 -16.90
CA ASP A 21 11.69 -7.03 -17.05
C ASP A 21 12.56 -8.20 -17.56
N THR A 22 13.57 -7.92 -18.36
CA THR A 22 14.54 -8.92 -18.83
C THR A 22 15.27 -9.62 -17.70
N ALA A 23 15.66 -8.88 -16.64
CA ALA A 23 16.32 -9.47 -15.47
C ALA A 23 15.35 -10.33 -14.64
N LEU A 24 14.07 -9.89 -14.51
CA LEU A 24 13.04 -10.66 -13.83
C LEU A 24 12.70 -11.95 -14.58
N VAL A 25 12.63 -11.90 -15.92
CA VAL A 25 12.42 -13.10 -16.76
C VAL A 25 13.56 -14.09 -16.59
N GLN A 26 14.80 -13.63 -16.48
CA GLN A 26 15.93 -14.52 -16.23
C GLN A 26 15.85 -15.20 -14.86
N LEU A 27 15.46 -14.47 -13.80
CA LEU A 27 15.19 -15.08 -12.50
C LEU A 27 14.08 -16.14 -12.57
N ALA A 28 13.01 -15.83 -13.32
CA ALA A 28 11.89 -16.76 -13.50
C ALA A 28 12.31 -18.03 -14.24
N ARG A 29 13.10 -17.91 -15.32
CA ARG A 29 13.62 -19.04 -16.07
C ARG A 29 14.52 -19.96 -15.21
N ARG A 30 15.38 -19.36 -14.38
CA ARG A 30 16.23 -20.13 -13.47
C ARG A 30 15.45 -20.86 -12.38
N LYS A 31 14.29 -20.31 -11.98
CA LYS A 31 13.40 -21.00 -11.06
C LYS A 31 12.69 -22.20 -11.72
N ALA A 32 12.41 -22.16 -13.02
CA ALA A 32 11.73 -23.25 -13.71
C ALA A 32 12.49 -24.59 -13.62
N ASP A 33 13.82 -24.50 -13.41
CA ASP A 33 14.71 -25.67 -13.26
C ASP A 33 14.78 -26.20 -11.81
N GLY A 34 14.11 -25.55 -10.85
CA GLY A 34 14.15 -25.93 -9.45
C GLY A 34 13.10 -25.26 -8.58
N SER A 35 12.73 -25.86 -7.45
CA SER A 35 11.71 -25.40 -6.50
C SER A 35 12.18 -24.27 -5.56
N VAL A 36 13.31 -23.62 -5.84
CA VAL A 36 13.95 -22.63 -4.96
C VAL A 36 13.29 -21.27 -5.11
N ALA A 37 12.98 -20.56 -4.01
CA ALA A 37 12.43 -19.22 -4.04
C ALA A 37 13.43 -18.19 -4.63
N TRP A 38 12.93 -17.13 -5.26
CA TRP A 38 13.78 -16.08 -5.85
C TRP A 38 14.73 -15.44 -4.85
N PHE A 39 14.29 -15.29 -3.60
CA PHE A 39 15.14 -14.74 -2.54
C PHE A 39 16.39 -15.62 -2.32
N ASP A 40 16.20 -16.95 -2.30
CA ASP A 40 17.30 -17.91 -2.12
C ASP A 40 18.16 -18.03 -3.39
N LEU A 41 17.57 -17.88 -4.58
CA LEU A 41 18.33 -17.79 -5.84
C LEU A 41 19.25 -16.58 -5.86
N LEU A 42 18.79 -15.43 -5.36
CA LEU A 42 19.60 -14.21 -5.28
C LEU A 42 20.78 -14.35 -4.33
N GLN A 43 20.78 -15.32 -3.40
CA GLN A 43 21.90 -15.61 -2.52
C GLN A 43 23.01 -16.43 -3.23
N LYS A 44 22.69 -17.10 -4.33
CA LYS A 44 23.63 -17.90 -5.12
C LYS A 44 24.32 -17.02 -6.16
N THR A 45 25.24 -16.17 -5.71
CA THR A 45 25.86 -15.10 -6.51
C THR A 45 26.62 -15.60 -7.73
N GLU A 46 27.17 -16.80 -7.71
CA GLU A 46 27.95 -17.39 -8.80
C GLU A 46 27.15 -17.59 -10.10
N LEU A 47 25.83 -17.65 -10.00
CA LEU A 47 24.92 -17.92 -11.12
C LEU A 47 24.22 -16.66 -11.63
N LEU A 48 24.48 -15.49 -11.04
CA LEU A 48 23.72 -14.29 -11.31
C LEU A 48 24.47 -13.30 -12.20
N MET A 49 23.69 -12.55 -12.99
CA MET A 49 24.20 -11.39 -13.72
C MET A 49 24.78 -10.34 -12.74
N PRO A 50 25.79 -9.55 -13.16
CA PRO A 50 26.39 -8.52 -12.31
C PRO A 50 25.38 -7.57 -11.67
N VAL A 51 24.29 -7.22 -12.40
CA VAL A 51 23.23 -6.34 -11.91
C VAL A 51 22.44 -6.94 -10.72
N LEU A 52 22.44 -8.25 -10.58
CA LEU A 52 21.72 -8.97 -9.51
C LEU A 52 22.61 -9.29 -8.31
N GLN A 53 23.93 -9.31 -8.48
CA GLN A 53 24.87 -9.69 -7.41
C GLN A 53 24.86 -8.71 -6.23
N GLY A 54 24.78 -7.39 -6.50
CA GLY A 54 24.71 -6.37 -5.44
C GLY A 54 23.41 -6.37 -4.64
N LEU A 55 22.32 -6.93 -5.20
CA LEU A 55 21.01 -6.96 -4.56
C LEU A 55 20.95 -7.93 -3.38
N SER A 56 21.67 -9.04 -3.47
CA SER A 56 21.74 -10.06 -2.42
C SER A 56 22.14 -9.47 -1.08
N VAL A 57 23.23 -8.71 -1.06
CA VAL A 57 23.77 -8.09 0.16
C VAL A 57 22.74 -7.13 0.78
N THR A 58 22.13 -6.27 -0.04
CA THR A 58 21.12 -5.32 0.42
C THR A 58 19.88 -6.01 0.96
N LEU A 59 19.36 -7.01 0.23
CA LEU A 59 18.17 -7.75 0.66
C LEU A 59 18.41 -8.56 1.93
N MET A 60 19.60 -9.13 2.11
CA MET A 60 19.96 -9.83 3.34
C MET A 60 20.07 -8.88 4.53
N ARG A 61 20.67 -7.72 4.34
CA ARG A 61 20.74 -6.68 5.37
C ARG A 61 19.34 -6.22 5.79
N TRP A 62 18.47 -5.91 4.82
CA TRP A 62 17.10 -5.50 5.10
C TRP A 62 16.28 -6.61 5.77
N LYS A 63 16.48 -7.86 5.35
CA LYS A 63 15.87 -9.00 6.03
C LYS A 63 16.31 -9.06 7.49
N GLY A 64 17.60 -8.89 7.79
CA GLY A 64 18.10 -8.82 9.15
C GLY A 64 17.41 -7.76 10.00
N TRP A 65 17.21 -6.55 9.45
CA TRP A 65 16.46 -5.51 10.16
C TRP A 65 15.00 -5.86 10.39
N VAL A 66 14.32 -6.43 9.39
CA VAL A 66 12.92 -6.85 9.52
C VAL A 66 12.75 -7.98 10.55
N ASP A 67 13.74 -8.85 10.68
CA ASP A 67 13.70 -9.96 11.64
C ASP A 67 14.03 -9.53 13.08
N GLN A 68 14.81 -8.44 13.26
CA GLN A 68 15.35 -8.04 14.55
C GLN A 68 14.72 -6.77 15.13
N LEU A 69 14.24 -5.86 14.28
CA LEU A 69 13.73 -4.56 14.70
C LEU A 69 12.20 -4.50 14.66
N PRO A 70 11.59 -3.62 15.47
CA PRO A 70 10.19 -3.28 15.31
C PRO A 70 9.88 -2.75 13.91
N PRO A 71 8.65 -2.90 13.39
CA PRO A 71 8.30 -2.51 12.03
C PRO A 71 8.66 -1.07 11.66
N HIS A 72 8.51 -0.12 12.57
CA HIS A 72 8.89 1.26 12.34
C HIS A 72 10.39 1.42 12.12
N ASP A 73 11.20 0.86 13.01
CA ASP A 73 12.66 1.01 12.97
C ASP A 73 13.25 0.31 11.76
N ALA A 74 12.71 -0.90 11.43
CA ALA A 74 13.08 -1.62 10.23
C ALA A 74 12.75 -0.82 8.97
N LEU A 75 11.53 -0.23 8.88
CA LEU A 75 11.15 0.62 7.74
C LEU A 75 12.03 1.86 7.66
N GLN A 76 12.29 2.54 8.77
CA GLN A 76 13.13 3.72 8.80
C GLN A 76 14.56 3.41 8.33
N ALA A 77 15.13 2.30 8.79
CA ALA A 77 16.45 1.84 8.34
C ALA A 77 16.47 1.54 6.84
N ILE A 78 15.43 0.86 6.32
CA ILE A 78 15.28 0.59 4.88
C ILE A 78 15.12 1.89 4.09
N TYR A 79 14.34 2.86 4.59
CA TYR A 79 14.14 4.15 3.93
C TYR A 79 15.45 4.93 3.81
N ALA A 80 16.27 4.91 4.84
CA ALA A 80 17.57 5.58 4.85
C ALA A 80 18.58 4.87 3.93
N ASP A 81 18.74 3.54 4.07
CA ASP A 81 19.72 2.76 3.32
C ASP A 81 19.38 2.65 1.82
N GLY A 82 18.07 2.56 1.50
CA GLY A 82 17.57 2.47 0.12
C GLY A 82 17.32 3.81 -0.55
N ASP A 83 17.53 4.93 0.13
CA ASP A 83 17.19 6.28 -0.35
C ASP A 83 15.77 6.35 -0.94
N VAL A 84 14.81 5.73 -0.21
CA VAL A 84 13.45 5.45 -0.70
C VAL A 84 12.75 6.71 -1.18
N LEU A 85 12.81 7.79 -0.39
CA LEU A 85 12.10 9.03 -0.72
C LEU A 85 12.61 9.66 -2.00
N ALA A 86 13.94 9.74 -2.18
CA ALA A 86 14.53 10.35 -3.36
C ALA A 86 14.28 9.51 -4.62
N ARG A 87 14.41 8.18 -4.53
CA ARG A 87 14.16 7.28 -5.66
C ARG A 87 12.70 7.31 -6.13
N PHE A 88 11.75 7.31 -5.20
CA PHE A 88 10.34 7.42 -5.55
C PHE A 88 9.97 8.82 -6.03
N ALA A 89 10.56 9.88 -5.47
CA ALA A 89 10.36 11.25 -5.96
C ALA A 89 10.86 11.42 -7.39
N GLN A 90 12.02 10.82 -7.73
CA GLN A 90 12.58 10.86 -9.08
C GLN A 90 11.72 10.09 -10.08
N ALA A 91 11.18 8.94 -9.70
CA ALA A 91 10.37 8.09 -10.57
C ALA A 91 8.92 8.59 -10.73
N ALA A 92 8.41 9.38 -9.79
CA ALA A 92 7.04 9.88 -9.81
C ALA A 92 6.87 11.02 -10.83
N PRO A 93 5.74 11.06 -11.58
CA PRO A 93 5.35 12.23 -12.36
C PRO A 93 5.33 13.49 -11.49
N ALA A 94 5.71 14.64 -12.04
CA ALA A 94 5.82 15.88 -11.27
C ALA A 94 4.54 16.21 -10.49
N VAL A 95 3.37 16.03 -11.11
CA VAL A 95 2.05 16.29 -10.50
C VAL A 95 1.74 15.37 -9.30
N GLN A 96 2.33 14.17 -9.25
CA GLN A 96 2.05 13.17 -8.20
C GLN A 96 3.15 13.10 -7.15
N ARG A 97 4.28 13.80 -7.35
CA ARG A 97 5.47 13.65 -6.52
C ARG A 97 5.20 13.92 -5.04
N ASP A 98 4.52 15.03 -4.74
CA ASP A 98 4.23 15.42 -3.36
C ASP A 98 3.28 14.42 -2.68
N ALA A 99 2.27 13.92 -3.41
CA ALA A 99 1.37 12.88 -2.90
C ALA A 99 2.10 11.57 -2.63
N VAL A 100 3.02 11.16 -3.52
CA VAL A 100 3.84 9.96 -3.33
C VAL A 100 4.71 10.10 -2.08
N LEU A 101 5.39 11.24 -1.91
CA LEU A 101 6.22 11.50 -0.73
C LEU A 101 5.41 11.57 0.56
N ALA A 102 4.23 12.20 0.52
CA ALA A 102 3.31 12.25 1.66
C ALA A 102 2.86 10.84 2.08
N ASN A 103 2.51 9.98 1.12
CA ASN A 103 2.11 8.60 1.40
C ASN A 103 3.25 7.75 1.98
N LEU A 104 4.47 7.91 1.48
CA LEU A 104 5.64 7.21 2.00
C LEU A 104 5.95 7.64 3.45
N ARG A 105 5.87 8.94 3.75
CA ARG A 105 6.04 9.44 5.12
C ARG A 105 4.90 9.00 6.05
N ALA A 106 3.66 9.00 5.55
CA ALA A 106 2.51 8.52 6.29
C ALA A 106 2.64 7.04 6.67
N LEU A 107 3.23 6.20 5.82
CA LEU A 107 3.48 4.79 6.13
C LEU A 107 4.40 4.65 7.35
N LEU A 108 5.44 5.49 7.49
CA LEU A 108 6.27 5.52 8.70
C LEU A 108 5.46 5.93 9.93
N GLY A 109 4.62 6.97 9.83
CA GLY A 109 3.72 7.38 10.92
C GLY A 109 2.75 6.27 11.33
N VAL A 110 2.13 5.61 10.36
CA VAL A 110 1.23 4.47 10.60
C VAL A 110 1.95 3.32 11.29
N SER A 111 3.21 3.07 10.96
CA SER A 111 3.98 1.99 11.59
C SER A 111 4.23 2.23 13.10
N LEU A 112 4.18 3.47 13.56
CA LEU A 112 4.22 3.80 14.99
C LEU A 112 2.88 3.61 15.69
N GLN A 113 1.78 3.79 14.98
CA GLN A 113 0.43 3.75 15.56
C GLN A 113 -0.15 2.33 15.61
N LEU A 114 0.13 1.52 14.58
CA LEU A 114 -0.40 0.17 14.49
C LEU A 114 0.20 -0.75 15.55
N GLY A 115 -0.67 -1.29 16.42
CA GLY A 115 -0.29 -2.23 17.47
C GLY A 115 0.65 -1.66 18.54
N GLY A 116 0.66 -0.32 18.70
CA GLY A 116 1.58 0.35 19.61
C GLY A 116 3.05 0.32 19.17
N GLY A 117 3.32 -0.01 17.89
CA GLY A 117 4.65 0.01 17.25
C GLY A 117 5.66 -1.01 17.80
N ARG A 118 5.73 -1.08 19.13
CA ARG A 118 6.76 -1.85 19.85
C ARG A 118 6.53 -3.37 19.84
N PHE A 119 5.27 -3.82 19.82
CA PHE A 119 4.90 -5.23 19.95
C PHE A 119 4.35 -5.85 18.66
N SER A 120 4.38 -5.12 17.54
CA SER A 120 3.90 -5.62 16.27
C SER A 120 4.99 -6.40 15.55
N THR A 121 4.66 -7.61 15.12
CA THR A 121 5.55 -8.36 14.22
C THR A 121 5.39 -7.85 12.78
N PRO A 122 6.38 -8.02 11.89
CA PRO A 122 6.23 -7.67 10.47
C PRO A 122 5.02 -8.35 9.81
N TYR A 123 4.69 -9.56 10.22
CA TYR A 123 3.51 -10.27 9.75
C TYR A 123 2.21 -9.58 10.17
N THR A 124 2.08 -9.25 11.46
CA THR A 124 0.90 -8.56 12.00
C THR A 124 0.74 -7.19 11.37
N PHE A 125 1.84 -6.45 11.22
CA PHE A 125 1.85 -5.14 10.56
C PHE A 125 1.32 -5.21 9.13
N VAL A 126 1.86 -6.09 8.30
CA VAL A 126 1.41 -6.28 6.91
C VAL A 126 -0.04 -6.76 6.84
N ARG A 127 -0.46 -7.65 7.75
CA ARG A 127 -1.84 -8.12 7.82
C ARG A 127 -2.80 -6.99 8.15
N THR A 128 -2.48 -6.14 9.11
CA THR A 128 -3.32 -5.00 9.49
C THR A 128 -3.43 -3.99 8.35
N LEU A 129 -2.33 -3.67 7.66
CA LEU A 129 -2.37 -2.82 6.47
C LEU A 129 -3.28 -3.39 5.37
N LYS A 130 -3.24 -4.71 5.15
CA LYS A 130 -4.07 -5.38 4.14
C LYS A 130 -5.54 -5.50 4.53
N ALA A 131 -5.85 -5.52 5.81
CA ALA A 131 -7.23 -5.57 6.31
C ALA A 131 -8.00 -4.27 6.05
N GLY A 132 -7.31 -3.20 5.67
CA GLY A 132 -7.91 -1.88 5.43
C GLY A 132 -8.03 -1.05 6.71
N GLY A 133 -8.70 0.09 6.60
CA GLY A 133 -8.86 1.03 7.73
C GLY A 133 -7.70 2.05 7.87
N VAL A 134 -6.60 1.85 7.16
CA VAL A 134 -5.54 2.85 7.03
C VAL A 134 -5.75 3.64 5.76
N GLN A 135 -6.07 4.92 5.90
CA GLN A 135 -6.25 5.82 4.76
C GLN A 135 -4.95 6.55 4.47
N ALA A 136 -4.62 6.66 3.17
CA ALA A 136 -3.56 7.55 2.75
C ALA A 136 -3.96 9.02 3.02
N PRO A 137 -2.99 9.92 3.27
CA PRO A 137 -3.28 11.34 3.38
C PRO A 137 -4.04 11.83 2.16
N ALA A 138 -5.14 12.56 2.37
CA ALA A 138 -5.84 13.18 1.27
C ALA A 138 -4.92 14.24 0.63
N ALA A 139 -4.58 14.06 -0.63
CA ALA A 139 -3.94 15.12 -1.40
C ALA A 139 -4.99 16.20 -1.68
N VAL A 140 -4.90 17.32 -0.97
CA VAL A 140 -5.71 18.49 -1.29
C VAL A 140 -5.02 19.20 -2.45
N LEU A 141 -5.54 19.00 -3.65
CA LEU A 141 -5.16 19.79 -4.82
C LEU A 141 -6.11 20.98 -4.87
N ASP A 142 -5.59 22.19 -4.74
CA ASP A 142 -6.39 23.43 -4.73
C ASP A 142 -7.08 23.69 -6.08
N ASP A 143 -6.56 23.15 -7.17
CA ASP A 143 -7.09 23.30 -8.53
C ASP A 143 -7.45 21.93 -9.12
N ALA A 144 -8.41 21.24 -8.50
CA ALA A 144 -8.84 19.92 -8.94
C ALA A 144 -10.36 19.75 -8.86
N VAL A 145 -10.91 19.01 -9.83
CA VAL A 145 -12.30 18.56 -9.77
C VAL A 145 -12.40 17.42 -8.75
N ARG A 146 -13.22 17.61 -7.73
CA ARG A 146 -13.47 16.61 -6.68
C ARG A 146 -14.71 15.80 -7.03
N LEU A 147 -14.58 14.49 -7.07
CA LEU A 147 -15.72 13.56 -7.16
C LEU A 147 -16.09 13.12 -5.75
N LEU A 148 -17.29 13.43 -5.33
CA LEU A 148 -17.77 13.15 -3.97
C LEU A 148 -19.18 12.58 -4.03
N THR A 149 -19.53 11.78 -3.01
CA THR A 149 -20.92 11.47 -2.75
C THR A 149 -21.61 12.67 -2.11
N ILE A 150 -22.95 12.77 -2.18
CA ILE A 150 -23.70 13.84 -1.55
C ILE A 150 -23.37 13.93 -0.04
N HIS A 151 -23.25 12.78 0.63
CA HIS A 151 -22.88 12.72 2.04
C HIS A 151 -21.42 13.19 2.28
N GLY A 152 -20.51 12.85 1.37
CA GLY A 152 -19.11 13.27 1.45
C GLY A 152 -18.89 14.76 1.15
N ALA A 153 -19.84 15.40 0.45
CA ALA A 153 -19.80 16.82 0.13
C ALA A 153 -20.40 17.72 1.24
N LYS A 154 -21.06 17.13 2.24
CA LYS A 154 -21.70 17.87 3.33
C LYS A 154 -20.70 18.77 4.07
N GLY A 155 -20.96 20.07 4.08
CA GLY A 155 -20.10 21.07 4.72
C GLY A 155 -18.91 21.53 3.88
N LEU A 156 -18.78 21.08 2.63
CA LEU A 156 -17.77 21.56 1.70
C LEU A 156 -18.36 22.62 0.76
N GLU A 157 -17.59 23.67 0.53
CA GLU A 157 -17.94 24.73 -0.42
C GLU A 157 -17.09 24.61 -1.68
N ALA A 158 -17.69 24.93 -2.84
CA ALA A 158 -17.00 24.97 -4.12
C ALA A 158 -17.57 26.09 -5.01
N LYS A 159 -16.73 26.64 -5.90
CA LYS A 159 -17.14 27.66 -6.88
C LYS A 159 -18.20 27.17 -7.87
N ALA A 160 -18.17 25.89 -8.18
CA ALA A 160 -19.14 25.21 -9.03
C ALA A 160 -19.40 23.80 -8.50
N VAL A 161 -20.66 23.40 -8.47
CA VAL A 161 -21.09 22.05 -8.05
C VAL A 161 -21.90 21.46 -9.19
N LEU A 162 -21.47 20.31 -9.69
CA LEU A 162 -22.19 19.54 -10.70
C LEU A 162 -22.80 18.31 -10.04
N LEU A 163 -24.11 18.19 -10.07
CA LEU A 163 -24.82 17.01 -9.63
C LEU A 163 -24.99 16.07 -10.83
N LEU A 164 -24.43 14.88 -10.73
CA LEU A 164 -24.54 13.83 -11.75
C LEU A 164 -25.55 12.80 -11.29
N ASP A 165 -26.23 12.19 -12.26
CA ASP A 165 -27.16 11.08 -12.03
C ASP A 165 -28.34 11.46 -11.07
N THR A 166 -28.89 12.66 -11.27
CA THR A 166 -30.03 13.13 -10.49
C THR A 166 -31.37 12.57 -10.96
N ASP A 167 -31.39 11.94 -12.12
CA ASP A 167 -32.60 11.33 -12.73
C ASP A 167 -32.63 9.80 -12.49
N THR A 168 -32.53 9.42 -11.24
CA THR A 168 -32.74 8.02 -10.85
C THR A 168 -34.26 7.77 -10.82
N SER A 169 -34.77 7.10 -11.84
CA SER A 169 -36.08 6.43 -11.73
C SER A 169 -36.05 5.56 -10.48
N PRO A 170 -37.09 5.65 -9.61
CA PRO A 170 -37.09 4.83 -8.41
C PRO A 170 -36.96 3.36 -8.80
N ARG A 171 -35.86 2.72 -8.44
CA ARG A 171 -35.80 1.28 -8.47
C ARG A 171 -36.87 0.81 -7.53
N ASN A 172 -37.90 0.11 -8.05
CA ASN A 172 -38.82 -0.68 -7.28
C ASN A 172 -38.00 -1.77 -6.56
N GLY A 173 -37.30 -1.40 -5.52
CA GLY A 173 -36.81 -2.32 -4.51
C GLY A 173 -38.00 -2.55 -3.58
N ASP A 174 -38.39 -3.79 -3.40
CA ASP A 174 -39.33 -4.19 -2.38
C ASP A 174 -38.86 -3.61 -1.04
N THR A 175 -39.38 -2.44 -0.71
CA THR A 175 -39.23 -1.88 0.63
C THR A 175 -40.20 -2.66 1.49
N MET A 176 -39.67 -3.60 2.26
CA MET A 176 -40.39 -4.25 3.34
C MET A 176 -40.70 -3.17 4.37
N SER A 177 -41.84 -2.50 4.21
CA SER A 177 -42.35 -1.58 5.21
C SER A 177 -43.00 -2.42 6.32
N VAL A 178 -42.27 -2.61 7.41
CA VAL A 178 -42.85 -3.15 8.64
C VAL A 178 -43.63 -2.02 9.28
N LEU A 179 -44.95 -2.10 9.18
CA LEU A 179 -45.88 -1.26 9.93
C LEU A 179 -45.97 -1.85 11.33
N VAL A 180 -45.34 -1.23 12.32
CA VAL A 180 -45.51 -1.60 13.73
C VAL A 180 -46.70 -0.81 14.27
N ASP A 181 -47.85 -1.45 14.36
CA ASP A 181 -48.98 -0.90 15.09
C ASP A 181 -48.79 -1.18 16.59
N TRP A 182 -48.56 -0.10 17.34
CA TRP A 182 -48.40 -0.19 18.79
C TRP A 182 -49.79 -0.03 19.42
N PRO A 183 -50.44 -1.08 19.99
CA PRO A 183 -51.69 -0.90 20.69
C PRO A 183 -51.42 0.02 21.90
N GLY A 184 -52.04 1.21 21.86
CA GLY A 184 -51.97 2.16 22.98
C GLY A 184 -52.40 1.47 24.25
N GLU A 185 -51.66 1.65 25.34
CA GLU A 185 -52.07 1.26 26.67
C GLU A 185 -53.46 1.87 26.96
N ALA A 186 -54.46 1.02 27.09
CA ALA A 186 -55.74 1.46 27.60
C ALA A 186 -55.49 1.91 29.06
N ALA A 187 -55.66 3.22 29.31
CA ALA A 187 -55.65 3.74 30.64
C ALA A 187 -56.75 3.07 31.48
N VAL A 188 -56.35 2.41 32.55
CA VAL A 188 -57.25 1.92 33.60
C VAL A 188 -57.47 3.05 34.59
#